data_6389b98c1524bea87d976222a2c354b6
#
_entry.id   6389b98c1524bea87d976222a2c354b6
#
_cell.length_a   1.000
_cell.length_b   1.000
_cell.length_c   1.000
_cell.angle_alpha   90.00
_cell.angle_beta   90.00
_cell.angle_gamma   90.00
#
_symmetry.space_group_name_H-M   'P 1'
#
loop_
_entity.id
_entity.type
_entity.pdbx_description
1 polymer ?
#
loop_
_entity_poly.entity_id
_entity_poly.type
_entity_poly.pdbx_seq_one_letter_code
_entity_poly.pdbx_strand_id
1 'polypeptide(L)'
;MPHRSRSWLHTKSSKGLIWPDITSGLQVGGRDRSVENWTWGLALIALTVGIHASGIVSMALVLHSIGIRVESQRLGLRRVFVILIGLIGAVGLLLTVLHGIEAGLWAAAYWWLSALTSREEAILYSVDSITTRGASGLVLAQHWRMMGALESVDGMLLFGISTAFMFAVIQKYWPLFESRGDPH
;
A
#
# COMPACT_ATOMS: atom_id res chain seq x y z
N MET A 1 21.20 82.19 5.24
CA MET A 1 20.64 80.82 5.23
C MET A 1 21.17 80.09 4.02
N PRO A 2 22.09 79.13 4.15
CA PRO A 2 22.59 78.40 3.01
C PRO A 2 21.93 77.04 2.84
N HIS A 3 21.46 76.78 1.63
CA HIS A 3 20.97 75.53 1.09
C HIS A 3 22.05 74.46 1.17
N ARG A 4 21.77 73.35 1.86
CA ARG A 4 22.54 72.11 1.81
C ARG A 4 22.00 71.22 0.71
N SER A 5 22.70 71.13 -0.40
CA SER A 5 22.62 70.13 -1.41
C SER A 5 23.06 68.73 -0.86
N ARG A 6 22.24 67.79 -0.79
CA ARG A 6 22.59 66.38 -0.47
C ARG A 6 22.86 65.60 -1.76
N SER A 7 24.10 65.41 -2.05
CA SER A 7 24.60 64.47 -3.04
C SER A 7 24.76 63.11 -2.38
N TRP A 8 23.77 62.21 -2.58
CA TRP A 8 23.88 60.79 -2.26
C TRP A 8 23.74 60.00 -3.54
N LEU A 9 24.75 59.98 -4.37
CA LEU A 9 24.90 58.98 -5.41
C LEU A 9 26.12 58.11 -5.06
N HIS A 10 25.91 57.16 -4.17
CA HIS A 10 26.81 56.03 -4.04
C HIS A 10 26.49 55.02 -5.11
N THR A 11 27.31 54.94 -6.13
CA THR A 11 27.49 53.84 -7.06
C THR A 11 27.63 52.54 -6.29
N LYS A 12 26.56 51.80 -6.22
CA LYS A 12 26.59 50.43 -5.75
C LYS A 12 27.15 49.56 -6.88
N SER A 13 28.43 49.22 -6.77
CA SER A 13 29.11 48.22 -7.57
C SER A 13 28.27 46.94 -7.55
N SER A 14 27.69 46.58 -8.69
CA SER A 14 27.06 45.30 -8.93
C SER A 14 28.15 44.22 -8.96
N LYS A 15 28.56 43.75 -7.78
CA LYS A 15 29.22 42.45 -7.71
C LYS A 15 28.18 41.43 -8.15
N GLY A 16 28.32 40.97 -9.39
CA GLY A 16 27.47 39.90 -9.93
C GLY A 16 27.46 38.74 -8.94
N LEU A 17 26.27 38.42 -8.45
CA LEU A 17 26.02 37.23 -7.68
C LEU A 17 26.25 36.06 -8.64
N ILE A 18 27.47 35.50 -8.60
CA ILE A 18 27.81 34.28 -9.34
C ILE A 18 27.07 33.17 -8.61
N TRP A 19 25.91 32.78 -9.13
CA TRP A 19 25.28 31.57 -8.72
C TRP A 19 26.18 30.41 -9.13
N PRO A 20 26.60 29.53 -8.21
CA PRO A 20 27.32 28.33 -8.62
C PRO A 20 26.45 27.59 -9.61
N ASP A 21 27.02 27.17 -10.71
CA ASP A 21 26.33 26.37 -11.73
C ASP A 21 25.94 25.03 -11.13
N ILE A 22 24.68 24.95 -10.65
CA ILE A 22 24.10 23.78 -10.00
C ILE A 22 23.74 22.71 -11.04
N THR A 23 23.87 23.04 -12.33
CA THR A 23 23.37 22.16 -13.40
C THR A 23 24.34 21.07 -13.80
N SER A 24 25.64 21.20 -13.53
CA SER A 24 26.65 20.26 -14.01
C SER A 24 26.83 18.99 -13.15
N GLY A 25 26.37 18.99 -11.89
CA GLY A 25 26.48 17.86 -10.95
C GLY A 25 25.24 16.97 -10.80
N LEU A 26 24.07 17.43 -11.29
CA LEU A 26 22.78 16.83 -10.97
C LEU A 26 22.25 15.80 -11.99
N GLN A 27 22.86 15.68 -13.17
CA GLN A 27 22.21 14.94 -14.26
C GLN A 27 22.61 13.48 -14.42
N VAL A 28 23.77 13.03 -13.97
CA VAL A 28 24.22 11.64 -14.22
C VAL A 28 23.80 10.71 -13.08
N GLY A 29 23.89 11.14 -11.83
CA GLY A 29 23.53 10.32 -10.67
C GLY A 29 22.02 10.21 -10.39
N GLY A 30 21.19 11.09 -10.94
CA GLY A 30 19.75 11.12 -10.70
C GLY A 30 18.96 10.13 -11.54
N ARG A 31 19.42 9.86 -12.75
CA ARG A 31 18.71 8.96 -13.69
C ARG A 31 18.86 7.49 -13.29
N ASP A 32 20.04 7.04 -12.90
CA ASP A 32 20.28 5.67 -12.48
C ASP A 32 19.50 5.32 -11.21
N ARG A 33 19.49 6.23 -10.24
CA ARG A 33 18.77 6.02 -8.98
C ARG A 33 17.24 6.02 -9.13
N SER A 34 16.69 6.80 -10.05
CA SER A 34 15.26 6.75 -10.33
C SER A 34 14.86 5.43 -10.97
N VAL A 35 15.66 4.92 -11.90
CA VAL A 35 15.44 3.61 -12.53
C VAL A 35 15.47 2.49 -11.47
N GLU A 36 16.42 2.55 -10.54
CA GLU A 36 16.54 1.60 -9.44
C GLU A 36 15.29 1.55 -8.55
N ASN A 37 14.74 2.70 -8.15
CA ASN A 37 13.48 2.78 -7.39
C ASN A 37 12.30 2.14 -8.12
N TRP A 38 12.16 2.43 -9.42
CA TRP A 38 11.10 1.86 -10.23
C TRP A 38 11.27 0.35 -10.38
N THR A 39 12.48 -0.13 -10.58
CA THR A 39 12.77 -1.56 -10.74
C THR A 39 12.40 -2.33 -9.48
N TRP A 40 12.90 -1.90 -8.32
CA TRP A 40 12.58 -2.52 -7.04
C TRP A 40 11.09 -2.40 -6.69
N GLY A 41 10.50 -1.22 -6.85
CA GLY A 41 9.09 -1.00 -6.55
C GLY A 41 8.16 -1.85 -7.41
N LEU A 42 8.37 -1.89 -8.73
CA LEU A 42 7.55 -2.71 -9.63
C LEU A 42 7.75 -4.21 -9.40
N ALA A 43 8.97 -4.65 -9.07
CA ALA A 43 9.23 -6.05 -8.73
C ALA A 43 8.49 -6.45 -7.44
N LEU A 44 8.48 -5.59 -6.43
CA LEU A 44 7.73 -5.82 -5.19
C LEU A 44 6.22 -5.83 -5.44
N ILE A 45 5.68 -4.88 -6.20
CA ILE A 45 4.26 -4.86 -6.59
C ILE A 45 3.90 -6.17 -7.32
N ALA A 46 4.69 -6.60 -8.28
CA ALA A 46 4.42 -7.85 -8.99
C ALA A 46 4.44 -9.07 -8.06
N LEU A 47 5.35 -9.09 -7.10
CA LEU A 47 5.46 -10.16 -6.11
C LEU A 47 4.26 -10.14 -5.15
N THR A 48 3.90 -9.01 -4.56
CA THR A 48 2.80 -8.87 -3.62
C THR A 48 1.46 -9.17 -4.28
N VAL A 49 1.21 -8.64 -5.48
CA VAL A 49 0.00 -8.96 -6.28
C VAL A 49 -0.06 -10.45 -6.62
N GLY A 50 1.07 -11.07 -6.96
CA GLY A 50 1.13 -12.52 -7.21
C GLY A 50 0.80 -13.35 -5.97
N ILE A 51 1.33 -13.00 -4.81
CA ILE A 51 1.03 -13.65 -3.52
C ILE A 51 -0.44 -13.44 -3.17
N HIS A 52 -0.94 -12.21 -3.29
CA HIS A 52 -2.32 -11.86 -3.01
C HIS A 52 -3.31 -12.64 -3.88
N ALA A 53 -3.09 -12.66 -5.19
CA ALA A 53 -3.91 -13.42 -6.13
C ALA A 53 -3.91 -14.92 -5.79
N SER A 54 -2.73 -15.49 -5.48
CA SER A 54 -2.59 -16.89 -5.07
C SER A 54 -3.36 -17.19 -3.78
N GLY A 55 -3.31 -16.29 -2.81
CA GLY A 55 -4.07 -16.38 -1.57
C GLY A 55 -5.58 -16.37 -1.80
N ILE A 56 -6.06 -15.43 -2.62
CA ILE A 56 -7.48 -15.33 -2.99
C ILE A 56 -7.96 -16.58 -3.73
N VAL A 57 -7.21 -17.07 -4.71
CA VAL A 57 -7.57 -18.29 -5.44
C VAL A 57 -7.64 -19.49 -4.50
N SER A 58 -6.67 -19.63 -3.60
CA SER A 58 -6.67 -20.69 -2.59
C SER A 58 -7.88 -20.60 -1.66
N MET A 59 -8.22 -19.41 -1.18
CA MET A 59 -9.43 -19.18 -0.39
C MET A 59 -10.70 -19.50 -1.18
N ALA A 60 -10.79 -19.10 -2.45
CA ALA A 60 -11.94 -19.38 -3.30
C ALA A 60 -12.17 -20.88 -3.50
N LEU A 61 -11.10 -21.67 -3.67
CA LEU A 61 -11.17 -23.13 -3.80
C LEU A 61 -11.67 -23.78 -2.52
N VAL A 62 -11.16 -23.36 -1.35
CA VAL A 62 -11.62 -23.84 -0.05
C VAL A 62 -13.09 -23.50 0.17
N LEU A 63 -13.48 -22.26 -0.10
CA LEU A 63 -14.86 -21.80 0.00
C LEU A 63 -15.81 -22.59 -0.92
N HIS A 64 -15.38 -22.90 -2.14
CA HIS A 64 -16.15 -23.73 -3.06
C HIS A 64 -16.44 -25.11 -2.46
N SER A 65 -15.42 -25.77 -1.90
CA SER A 65 -15.55 -27.08 -1.24
C SER A 65 -16.48 -27.06 -0.02
N ILE A 66 -16.43 -25.97 0.77
CA ILE A 66 -17.33 -25.78 1.92
C ILE A 66 -18.76 -25.55 1.44
N GLY A 67 -18.98 -24.75 0.40
CA GLY A 67 -20.28 -24.47 -0.18
C GLY A 67 -21.04 -25.74 -0.56
N ILE A 68 -20.38 -26.66 -1.28
CA ILE A 68 -20.96 -27.96 -1.68
C ILE A 68 -21.41 -28.77 -0.46
N ARG A 69 -20.62 -28.78 0.62
CA ARG A 69 -20.94 -29.50 1.86
C ARG A 69 -22.14 -28.90 2.61
N VAL A 70 -22.23 -27.57 2.65
CA VAL A 70 -23.32 -26.85 3.33
C VAL A 70 -24.64 -27.02 2.58
N GLU A 71 -24.60 -27.01 1.25
CA GLU A 71 -25.77 -27.16 0.40
C GLU A 71 -26.36 -28.58 0.51
N SER A 72 -25.51 -29.60 0.63
CA SER A 72 -25.95 -31.02 0.80
C SER A 72 -26.61 -31.31 2.16
N GLN A 73 -26.44 -30.42 3.16
CA GLN A 73 -27.01 -30.58 4.48
C GLN A 73 -28.28 -29.72 4.63
N ARG A 74 -29.38 -30.36 5.05
CA ARG A 74 -30.63 -29.64 5.40
C ARG A 74 -30.49 -28.92 6.76
N LEU A 75 -29.68 -27.85 6.79
CA LEU A 75 -29.43 -27.06 7.99
C LEU A 75 -30.58 -26.06 8.20
N GLY A 76 -30.99 -25.87 9.46
CA GLY A 76 -31.94 -24.82 9.81
C GLY A 76 -31.32 -23.41 9.63
N LEU A 77 -32.16 -22.40 9.39
CA LEU A 77 -31.79 -21.00 9.12
C LEU A 77 -30.78 -20.44 10.12
N ARG A 78 -30.96 -20.68 11.42
CA ARG A 78 -30.02 -20.21 12.47
C ARG A 78 -28.61 -20.76 12.29
N ARG A 79 -28.45 -22.01 11.91
CA ARG A 79 -27.14 -22.63 11.68
C ARG A 79 -26.46 -22.04 10.44
N VAL A 80 -27.21 -21.83 9.37
CA VAL A 80 -26.72 -21.20 8.14
C VAL A 80 -26.21 -19.79 8.44
N PHE A 81 -26.94 -19.02 9.25
CA PHE A 81 -26.54 -17.67 9.67
C PHE A 81 -25.19 -17.66 10.41
N VAL A 82 -25.03 -18.55 11.41
CA VAL A 82 -23.78 -18.66 12.18
C VAL A 82 -22.61 -19.09 11.29
N ILE A 83 -22.83 -20.06 10.40
CA ILE A 83 -21.80 -20.53 9.45
C ILE A 83 -21.36 -19.38 8.54
N LEU A 84 -22.29 -18.58 8.04
CA LEU A 84 -21.97 -17.48 7.13
C LEU A 84 -21.19 -16.36 7.83
N ILE A 85 -21.58 -15.97 9.04
CA ILE A 85 -20.82 -14.99 9.82
C ILE A 85 -19.40 -15.52 10.08
N GLY A 86 -19.28 -16.78 10.49
CA GLY A 86 -17.99 -17.41 10.73
C GLY A 86 -17.12 -17.44 9.45
N LEU A 87 -17.74 -17.73 8.30
CA LEU A 87 -17.06 -17.77 7.01
C LEU A 87 -16.54 -16.39 6.57
N ILE A 88 -17.40 -15.37 6.64
CA ILE A 88 -17.02 -14.00 6.31
C ILE A 88 -15.91 -13.51 7.26
N GLY A 89 -16.05 -13.79 8.57
CA GLY A 89 -15.03 -13.44 9.56
C GLY A 89 -13.69 -14.15 9.30
N ALA A 90 -13.72 -15.44 8.96
CA ALA A 90 -12.52 -16.21 8.63
C ALA A 90 -11.82 -15.66 7.37
N VAL A 91 -12.59 -15.34 6.32
CA VAL A 91 -12.05 -14.72 5.10
C VAL A 91 -11.44 -13.37 5.42
N GLY A 92 -12.11 -12.52 6.22
CA GLY A 92 -11.57 -11.23 6.63
C GLY A 92 -10.25 -11.34 7.40
N LEU A 93 -10.15 -12.30 8.33
CA LEU A 93 -8.91 -12.58 9.06
C LEU A 93 -7.79 -13.06 8.12
N LEU A 94 -8.09 -13.98 7.21
CA LEU A 94 -7.10 -14.47 6.24
C LEU A 94 -6.59 -13.35 5.33
N LEU A 95 -7.46 -12.46 4.87
CA LEU A 95 -7.08 -11.28 4.10
C LEU A 95 -6.20 -10.33 4.92
N THR A 96 -6.51 -10.13 6.20
CA THR A 96 -5.69 -9.30 7.09
C THR A 96 -4.29 -9.89 7.28
N VAL A 97 -4.19 -11.22 7.46
CA VAL A 97 -2.88 -11.90 7.54
C VAL A 97 -2.11 -11.76 6.24
N LEU A 98 -2.79 -11.88 5.10
CA LEU A 98 -2.20 -11.73 3.78
C LEU A 98 -1.61 -10.33 3.59
N HIS A 99 -2.36 -9.28 3.93
CA HIS A 99 -1.85 -7.90 3.92
C HIS A 99 -0.67 -7.70 4.90
N GLY A 100 -0.69 -8.36 6.04
CA GLY A 100 0.45 -8.35 6.98
C GLY A 100 1.72 -8.96 6.38
N ILE A 101 1.59 -10.06 5.61
CA ILE A 101 2.72 -10.68 4.90
C ILE A 101 3.27 -9.72 3.83
N GLU A 102 2.40 -9.08 3.06
CA GLU A 102 2.74 -8.13 2.01
C GLU A 102 3.47 -6.90 2.58
N ALA A 103 2.95 -6.32 3.66
CA ALA A 103 3.64 -5.25 4.40
C ALA A 103 5.01 -5.72 4.92
N GLY A 104 5.10 -6.97 5.41
CA GLY A 104 6.36 -7.57 5.85
C GLY A 104 7.39 -7.70 4.72
N LEU A 105 6.97 -7.99 3.50
CA LEU A 105 7.86 -8.05 2.33
C LEU A 105 8.41 -6.66 1.97
N TRP A 106 7.58 -5.62 1.96
CA TRP A 106 8.02 -4.25 1.75
C TRP A 106 8.97 -3.79 2.86
N ALA A 107 8.64 -4.07 4.12
CA ALA A 107 9.50 -3.78 5.27
C ALA A 107 10.87 -4.46 5.14
N ALA A 108 10.89 -5.73 4.74
CA ALA A 108 12.13 -6.48 4.51
C ALA A 108 12.98 -5.83 3.42
N ALA A 109 12.36 -5.37 2.32
CA ALA A 109 13.04 -4.67 1.25
C ALA A 109 13.63 -3.34 1.75
N TYR A 110 12.90 -2.52 2.51
CA TYR A 110 13.41 -1.27 3.08
C TYR A 110 14.59 -1.48 4.02
N TRP A 111 14.51 -2.52 4.83
CA TRP A 111 15.62 -2.86 5.72
C TRP A 111 16.84 -3.36 4.93
N TRP A 112 16.63 -4.24 3.95
CA TRP A 112 17.71 -4.78 3.10
C TRP A 112 18.42 -3.68 2.30
N LEU A 113 17.65 -2.74 1.74
CA LEU A 113 18.15 -1.62 0.95
C LEU A 113 18.73 -0.49 1.83
N SER A 114 18.75 -0.66 3.16
CA SER A 114 19.15 0.37 4.12
C SER A 114 18.41 1.70 3.93
N ALA A 115 17.15 1.62 3.49
CA ALA A 115 16.26 2.77 3.32
C ALA A 115 15.80 3.33 4.66
N LEU A 116 15.77 2.47 5.70
CA LEU A 116 15.51 2.79 7.11
C LEU A 116 16.55 2.13 8.00
N THR A 117 16.77 2.69 9.19
CA THR A 117 17.88 2.32 10.08
C THR A 117 17.58 1.08 10.92
N SER A 118 16.32 0.84 11.27
CA SER A 118 15.91 -0.30 12.07
C SER A 118 14.82 -1.14 11.42
N ARG A 119 14.71 -2.40 11.83
CA ARG A 119 13.62 -3.30 11.38
C ARG A 119 12.26 -2.82 11.87
N GLU A 120 12.19 -2.29 13.07
CA GLU A 120 10.96 -1.78 13.67
C GLU A 120 10.43 -0.58 12.90
N GLU A 121 11.33 0.36 12.55
CA GLU A 121 10.96 1.50 11.69
C GLU A 121 10.51 1.05 10.29
N ALA A 122 11.17 0.04 9.72
CA ALA A 122 10.79 -0.49 8.41
C ALA A 122 9.39 -1.13 8.44
N ILE A 123 9.06 -1.91 9.47
CA ILE A 123 7.73 -2.50 9.64
C ILE A 123 6.69 -1.41 9.84
N LEU A 124 6.95 -0.46 10.74
CA LEU A 124 6.00 0.64 11.02
C LEU A 124 5.76 1.48 9.78
N TYR A 125 6.82 1.84 9.06
CA TYR A 125 6.72 2.59 7.81
C TYR A 125 5.89 1.85 6.77
N SER A 126 6.16 0.56 6.56
CA SER A 126 5.44 -0.26 5.58
C SER A 126 3.97 -0.39 5.94
N VAL A 127 3.62 -0.68 7.19
CA VAL A 127 2.21 -0.74 7.62
C VAL A 127 1.50 0.60 7.40
N ASP A 128 2.15 1.73 7.72
CA ASP A 128 1.59 3.06 7.49
C ASP A 128 1.43 3.39 6.01
N SER A 129 2.38 2.96 5.18
CA SER A 129 2.39 3.22 3.74
C SER A 129 1.34 2.38 3.01
N ILE A 130 1.32 1.06 3.23
CA ILE A 130 0.38 0.14 2.57
C ILE A 130 -1.08 0.41 2.95
N THR A 131 -1.32 0.90 4.18
CA THR A 131 -2.65 1.34 4.64
C THR A 131 -3.00 2.77 4.21
N THR A 132 -2.13 3.44 3.47
CA THR A 132 -2.29 4.84 3.03
C THR A 132 -2.50 5.84 4.17
N ARG A 133 -2.15 5.46 5.42
CA ARG A 133 -2.27 6.33 6.59
C ARG A 133 -1.27 7.47 6.56
N GLY A 134 -0.17 7.27 5.86
CA GLY A 134 0.97 8.18 5.84
C GLY A 134 1.93 7.93 6.99
N ALA A 135 3.21 8.15 6.73
CA ALA A 135 4.27 7.85 7.66
C ALA A 135 4.11 8.61 8.99
N SER A 136 4.25 7.93 10.09
CA SER A 136 4.22 8.43 11.47
C SER A 136 5.47 9.28 11.81
N GLY A 137 5.86 10.19 10.92
CA GLY A 137 7.08 10.99 11.03
C GLY A 137 8.35 10.30 10.53
N LEU A 138 8.26 9.03 10.11
CA LEU A 138 9.35 8.32 9.47
C LEU A 138 9.49 8.74 8.02
N VAL A 139 10.72 8.95 7.57
CA VAL A 139 11.02 9.36 6.21
C VAL A 139 12.09 8.42 5.65
N LEU A 140 11.79 7.79 4.51
CA LEU A 140 12.79 7.03 3.76
C LEU A 140 13.99 7.90 3.37
N ALA A 141 15.17 7.30 3.27
CA ALA A 141 16.32 7.93 2.66
C ALA A 141 15.91 8.56 1.32
N GLN A 142 16.42 9.76 1.03
CA GLN A 142 15.90 10.61 -0.06
C GLN A 142 15.79 9.88 -1.41
N HIS A 143 16.72 9.00 -1.70
CA HIS A 143 16.75 8.24 -2.94
C HIS A 143 15.72 7.10 -2.99
N TRP A 144 15.12 6.66 -1.86
CA TRP A 144 14.11 5.59 -1.80
C TRP A 144 12.67 6.11 -1.62
N ARG A 145 12.45 7.41 -1.55
CA ARG A 145 11.12 8.00 -1.29
C ARG A 145 10.04 7.58 -2.29
N MET A 146 10.43 7.35 -3.55
CA MET A 146 9.50 6.91 -4.59
C MET A 146 8.93 5.52 -4.28
N MET A 147 9.71 4.63 -3.66
CA MET A 147 9.23 3.30 -3.27
C MET A 147 8.06 3.37 -2.29
N GLY A 148 8.07 4.31 -1.35
CA GLY A 148 6.93 4.50 -0.44
C GLY A 148 5.64 4.90 -1.15
N ALA A 149 5.72 5.72 -2.20
CA ALA A 149 4.57 6.05 -3.03
C ALA A 149 4.06 4.82 -3.81
N LEU A 150 4.96 4.01 -4.36
CA LEU A 150 4.63 2.78 -5.07
C LEU A 150 3.99 1.74 -4.13
N GLU A 151 4.48 1.62 -2.90
CA GLU A 151 3.86 0.78 -1.87
C GLU A 151 2.44 1.22 -1.53
N SER A 152 2.19 2.52 -1.42
CA SER A 152 0.84 3.04 -1.18
C SER A 152 -0.13 2.74 -2.34
N VAL A 153 0.35 2.80 -3.58
CA VAL A 153 -0.42 2.40 -4.77
C VAL A 153 -0.72 0.90 -4.74
N ASP A 154 0.28 0.08 -4.40
CA ASP A 154 0.13 -1.37 -4.23
C ASP A 154 -0.91 -1.69 -3.16
N GLY A 155 -0.82 -1.08 -1.99
CA GLY A 155 -1.79 -1.25 -0.90
C GLY A 155 -3.23 -0.93 -1.31
N MET A 156 -3.45 0.16 -2.04
CA MET A 156 -4.78 0.50 -2.57
C MET A 156 -5.30 -0.56 -3.55
N LEU A 157 -4.43 -1.07 -4.43
CA LEU A 157 -4.78 -2.12 -5.38
C LEU A 157 -5.18 -3.40 -4.66
N LEU A 158 -4.36 -3.87 -3.73
CA LEU A 158 -4.60 -5.09 -2.95
C LEU A 158 -5.87 -4.99 -2.11
N PHE A 159 -6.10 -3.85 -1.48
CA PHE A 159 -7.32 -3.57 -0.73
C PHE A 159 -8.57 -3.59 -1.63
N GLY A 160 -8.49 -3.02 -2.83
CA GLY A 160 -9.56 -3.06 -3.82
C GLY A 160 -9.91 -4.50 -4.23
N ILE A 161 -8.90 -5.33 -4.50
CA ILE A 161 -9.08 -6.75 -4.85
C ILE A 161 -9.69 -7.53 -3.67
N SER A 162 -9.21 -7.31 -2.44
CA SER A 162 -9.77 -7.92 -1.22
C SER A 162 -11.24 -7.56 -1.02
N THR A 163 -11.59 -6.29 -1.21
CA THR A 163 -12.97 -5.81 -1.08
C THR A 163 -13.89 -6.45 -2.12
N ALA A 164 -13.44 -6.53 -3.38
CA ALA A 164 -14.18 -7.18 -4.45
C ALA A 164 -14.37 -8.68 -4.17
N PHE A 165 -13.34 -9.36 -3.67
CA PHE A 165 -13.42 -10.77 -3.28
C PHE A 165 -14.39 -10.99 -2.13
N MET A 166 -14.35 -10.16 -1.08
CA MET A 166 -15.27 -10.23 0.05
C MET A 166 -16.72 -10.06 -0.42
N PHE A 167 -16.96 -9.10 -1.32
CA PHE A 167 -18.28 -8.88 -1.92
C PHE A 167 -18.75 -10.10 -2.71
N ALA A 168 -17.88 -10.71 -3.52
CA ALA A 168 -18.19 -11.94 -4.27
C ALA A 168 -18.53 -13.11 -3.33
N VAL A 169 -17.83 -13.23 -2.21
CA VAL A 169 -18.13 -14.25 -1.17
C VAL A 169 -19.52 -14.03 -0.60
N ILE A 170 -19.86 -12.80 -0.22
CA ILE A 170 -21.21 -12.47 0.30
C ILE A 170 -22.27 -12.78 -0.74
N GLN A 171 -22.11 -12.34 -1.98
CA GLN A 171 -23.07 -12.60 -3.06
C GLN A 171 -23.29 -14.10 -3.32
N LYS A 172 -22.22 -14.89 -3.30
CA LYS A 172 -22.30 -16.34 -3.54
C LYS A 172 -23.17 -17.06 -2.51
N TYR A 173 -23.12 -16.64 -1.26
CA TYR A 173 -23.82 -17.30 -0.16
C TYR A 173 -25.15 -16.64 0.20
N TRP A 174 -25.47 -15.48 -0.34
CA TRP A 174 -26.74 -14.78 -0.10
C TRP A 174 -28.00 -15.61 -0.45
N PRO A 175 -28.05 -16.33 -1.59
CA PRO A 175 -29.22 -17.12 -1.95
C PRO A 175 -29.57 -18.24 -0.95
N LEU A 176 -28.59 -18.69 -0.14
CA LEU A 176 -28.87 -19.66 0.93
C LEU A 176 -29.77 -19.11 2.03
N PHE A 177 -29.89 -17.78 2.13
CA PHE A 177 -30.84 -17.11 3.02
C PHE A 177 -32.22 -17.01 2.41
N GLU A 178 -32.30 -16.57 1.17
CA GLU A 178 -33.60 -16.37 0.49
C GLU A 178 -34.37 -17.66 0.36
N SER A 179 -33.70 -18.74 -0.05
CA SER A 179 -34.35 -20.04 -0.25
C SER A 179 -34.89 -20.71 1.04
N ARG A 180 -34.49 -20.21 2.21
CA ARG A 180 -34.89 -20.79 3.53
C ARG A 180 -35.72 -19.85 4.38
N GLY A 181 -35.90 -18.59 3.96
CA GLY A 181 -36.72 -17.58 4.62
C GLY A 181 -38.16 -17.50 4.14
N ASP A 182 -38.53 -18.21 3.06
CA ASP A 182 -39.88 -18.23 2.54
C ASP A 182 -40.67 -19.38 3.24
N PRO A 183 -41.56 -19.11 4.19
CA PRO A 183 -42.49 -20.10 4.72
C PRO A 183 -43.61 -20.29 3.70
N HIS A 184 -43.58 -21.40 2.97
CA HIS A 184 -44.79 -21.92 2.30
C HIS A 184 -45.79 -22.42 3.31
#